data_f03161c4192602740a977749a04c8af4
#
_entry.id   f03161c4192602740a977749a04c8af4
#
_cell.length_a   1.000
_cell.length_b   1.000
_cell.length_c   1.000
_cell.angle_alpha   90.00
_cell.angle_beta   90.00
_cell.angle_gamma   90.00
#
_symmetry.space_group_name_H-M   'P 1'
#
loop_
_entity.id
_entity.type
_entity.pdbx_description
1 polymer ?
#
loop_
_entity_poly.entity_id
_entity_poly.type
_entity_poly.pdbx_seq_one_letter_code
_entity_poly.pdbx_strand_id
1 'polypeptide(L)'
;MALNPVDREVLNTAFGMSSAANEPLNPDAVRSKLEGINEDDFYVSLEIMEGDGLIKTSRKLARRPSNFWVTSRGVVKLLDENGQRPAIQAAVEKAIAAKPNSTLSEIAGAVAQPPLIVAAIVETLENQGEIDVQRGLGVELQVGGVHAALRRRVQEACS
;
A
#
# COMPACT_ATOMS: atom_id res chain seq x y z
N MET A 1 10.67 0.27 -13.41
CA MET A 1 10.48 -0.91 -14.27
C MET A 1 9.06 -1.44 -14.11
N ALA A 2 8.36 -1.68 -15.20
CA ALA A 2 6.99 -2.17 -15.18
C ALA A 2 6.91 -3.61 -14.66
N LEU A 3 5.80 -3.95 -14.02
CA LEU A 3 5.56 -5.31 -13.57
C LEU A 3 5.32 -6.24 -14.75
N ASN A 4 5.81 -7.47 -14.61
CA ASN A 4 5.45 -8.55 -15.51
C ASN A 4 3.92 -8.75 -15.47
N PRO A 5 3.25 -9.10 -16.59
CA PRO A 5 1.79 -9.30 -16.57
C PRO A 5 1.30 -10.30 -15.52
N VAL A 6 2.03 -11.40 -15.29
CA VAL A 6 1.67 -12.38 -14.25
C VAL A 6 1.78 -11.75 -12.86
N ASP A 7 2.88 -11.06 -12.59
CA ASP A 7 3.11 -10.40 -11.29
C ASP A 7 2.05 -9.34 -11.02
N ARG A 8 1.70 -8.57 -12.06
CA ARG A 8 0.65 -7.54 -11.95
C ARG A 8 -0.70 -8.16 -11.59
N GLU A 9 -1.06 -9.24 -12.24
CA GLU A 9 -2.33 -9.92 -11.99
C GLU A 9 -2.39 -10.51 -10.58
N VAL A 10 -1.31 -11.15 -10.14
CA VAL A 10 -1.19 -11.69 -8.78
C VAL A 10 -1.29 -10.56 -7.75
N LEU A 11 -0.56 -9.48 -7.96
CA LEU A 11 -0.54 -8.36 -7.02
C LEU A 11 -1.89 -7.63 -6.97
N ASN A 12 -2.53 -7.41 -8.13
CA ASN A 12 -3.88 -6.81 -8.19
C ASN A 12 -4.90 -7.66 -7.45
N THR A 13 -4.86 -8.98 -7.64
CA THR A 13 -5.79 -9.89 -6.99
C THR A 13 -5.57 -9.90 -5.48
N ALA A 14 -4.32 -9.98 -5.05
CA ALA A 14 -3.97 -9.92 -3.63
C ALA A 14 -4.42 -8.60 -3.00
N PHE A 15 -4.16 -7.49 -3.67
CA PHE A 15 -4.58 -6.16 -3.21
C PHE A 15 -6.09 -6.08 -3.07
N GLY A 16 -6.84 -6.59 -4.06
CA GLY A 16 -8.30 -6.58 -4.03
C GLY A 16 -8.91 -7.43 -2.91
N MET A 17 -8.17 -8.41 -2.41
CA MET A 17 -8.58 -9.26 -1.28
C MET A 17 -8.16 -8.69 0.07
N SER A 18 -7.28 -7.69 0.10
CA SER A 18 -6.80 -7.07 1.33
C SER A 18 -7.75 -5.97 1.77
N SER A 19 -8.30 -6.06 2.97
CA SER A 19 -9.23 -5.05 3.49
C SER A 19 -8.52 -4.03 4.39
N ALA A 20 -7.35 -4.37 4.91
CA ALA A 20 -6.60 -3.49 5.80
C ALA A 20 -5.09 -3.68 5.60
N ALA A 21 -4.31 -2.69 6.06
CA ALA A 21 -2.86 -2.80 6.07
C ALA A 21 -2.43 -3.98 6.98
N ASN A 22 -1.42 -4.71 6.53
CA ASN A 22 -0.87 -5.87 7.25
C ASN A 22 -1.85 -7.04 7.43
N GLU A 23 -2.87 -7.13 6.59
CA GLU A 23 -3.77 -8.28 6.60
C GLU A 23 -3.09 -9.48 5.92
N PRO A 24 -2.95 -10.62 6.64
CA PRO A 24 -2.35 -11.82 6.04
C PRO A 24 -3.29 -12.43 5.00
N LEU A 25 -2.71 -12.84 3.87
CA LEU A 25 -3.44 -13.49 2.78
C LEU A 25 -2.99 -14.94 2.67
N ASN A 26 -3.95 -15.83 2.42
CA ASN A 26 -3.67 -17.22 2.15
C ASN A 26 -3.33 -17.38 0.65
N PRO A 27 -2.14 -17.91 0.30
CA PRO A 27 -1.75 -18.06 -1.11
C PRO A 27 -2.75 -18.88 -1.92
N ASP A 28 -3.31 -19.95 -1.37
CA ASP A 28 -4.28 -20.79 -2.07
C ASP A 28 -5.57 -20.02 -2.37
N ALA A 29 -6.02 -19.18 -1.45
CA ALA A 29 -7.21 -18.36 -1.64
C ALA A 29 -7.01 -17.35 -2.77
N VAL A 30 -5.83 -16.72 -2.84
CA VAL A 30 -5.48 -15.79 -3.92
C VAL A 30 -5.40 -16.53 -5.25
N ARG A 31 -4.68 -17.66 -5.27
CA ARG A 31 -4.51 -18.47 -6.48
C ARG A 31 -5.85 -18.94 -7.05
N SER A 32 -6.80 -19.27 -6.18
CA SER A 32 -8.12 -19.75 -6.62
C SER A 32 -8.92 -18.71 -7.42
N LYS A 33 -8.55 -17.43 -7.29
CA LYS A 33 -9.19 -16.35 -8.03
C LYS A 33 -8.47 -16.00 -9.33
N LEU A 34 -7.33 -16.64 -9.58
CA LEU A 34 -6.54 -16.40 -10.79
C LEU A 34 -6.81 -17.49 -11.82
N GLU A 35 -7.13 -17.06 -13.04
CA GLU A 35 -7.34 -17.98 -14.15
C GLU A 35 -6.11 -18.00 -15.06
N GLY A 36 -5.74 -19.19 -15.54
CA GLY A 36 -4.65 -19.34 -16.48
C GLY A 36 -3.24 -19.24 -15.91
N ILE A 37 -3.11 -19.16 -14.60
CA ILE A 37 -1.81 -19.16 -13.91
C ILE A 37 -1.69 -20.46 -13.12
N ASN A 38 -0.66 -21.27 -13.46
CA ASN A 38 -0.44 -22.51 -12.74
C ASN A 38 0.25 -22.27 -11.38
N GLU A 39 0.28 -23.29 -10.55
CA GLU A 39 0.82 -23.23 -9.21
C GLU A 39 2.28 -22.78 -9.18
N ASP A 40 3.11 -23.35 -10.06
CA ASP A 40 4.53 -23.03 -10.10
C ASP A 40 4.77 -21.57 -10.48
N ASP A 41 4.09 -21.08 -11.51
CA ASP A 41 4.21 -19.69 -11.95
C ASP A 41 3.74 -18.72 -10.87
N PHE A 42 2.68 -19.10 -10.13
CA PHE A 42 2.18 -18.30 -9.02
C PHE A 42 3.23 -18.15 -7.91
N TYR A 43 3.86 -19.26 -7.48
CA TYR A 43 4.87 -19.19 -6.43
C TYR A 43 6.16 -18.54 -6.89
N VAL A 44 6.55 -18.69 -8.15
CA VAL A 44 7.68 -17.95 -8.74
C VAL A 44 7.39 -16.43 -8.69
N SER A 45 6.16 -16.04 -9.03
CA SER A 45 5.76 -14.63 -8.97
C SER A 45 5.85 -14.10 -7.55
N LEU A 46 5.39 -14.86 -6.55
CA LEU A 46 5.50 -14.45 -5.15
C LEU A 46 6.97 -14.27 -4.74
N GLU A 47 7.83 -15.17 -5.14
CA GLU A 47 9.27 -15.11 -4.83
C GLU A 47 9.92 -13.85 -5.44
N ILE A 48 9.60 -13.57 -6.69
CA ILE A 48 10.13 -12.38 -7.39
C ILE A 48 9.64 -11.11 -6.70
N MET A 49 8.35 -11.03 -6.39
CA MET A 49 7.78 -9.85 -5.74
C MET A 49 8.28 -9.67 -4.31
N GLU A 50 8.55 -10.76 -3.60
CA GLU A 50 9.19 -10.68 -2.28
C GLU A 50 10.59 -10.10 -2.39
N GLY A 51 11.37 -10.55 -3.36
CA GLY A 51 12.71 -10.02 -3.62
C GLY A 51 12.70 -8.53 -3.94
N ASP A 52 11.65 -8.05 -4.61
CA ASP A 52 11.48 -6.64 -4.95
C ASP A 52 10.84 -5.82 -3.82
N GLY A 53 10.47 -6.46 -2.71
CA GLY A 53 9.87 -5.79 -1.57
C GLY A 53 8.41 -5.42 -1.74
N LEU A 54 7.72 -5.96 -2.76
CA LEU A 54 6.32 -5.65 -3.04
C LEU A 54 5.36 -6.44 -2.16
N ILE A 55 5.79 -7.61 -1.70
CA ILE A 55 5.08 -8.42 -0.73
C ILE A 55 6.05 -8.90 0.34
N LYS A 56 5.49 -9.33 1.46
CA LYS A 56 6.21 -9.93 2.57
C LYS A 56 5.58 -11.30 2.85
N THR A 57 6.40 -12.31 3.11
CA THR A 57 5.91 -13.66 3.36
C THR A 57 6.25 -14.16 4.75
N SER A 58 5.47 -15.13 5.23
CA SER A 58 5.73 -15.85 6.49
C SER A 58 6.54 -17.11 6.22
N ARG A 59 7.56 -17.01 5.37
CA ARG A 59 8.36 -18.18 4.97
C ARG A 59 9.23 -18.70 6.12
N LYS A 60 9.24 -20.01 6.30
CA LYS A 60 10.15 -20.71 7.21
C LYS A 60 10.90 -21.80 6.43
N LEU A 61 12.24 -21.76 6.48
CA LEU A 61 13.11 -22.83 5.97
C LEU A 61 12.80 -23.30 4.55
N ALA A 62 12.89 -22.40 3.56
CA ALA A 62 12.77 -22.72 2.14
C ALA A 62 11.48 -23.43 1.72
N ARG A 63 10.43 -23.33 2.51
CA ARG A 63 9.10 -23.85 2.18
C ARG A 63 8.23 -22.78 1.56
N ARG A 64 7.15 -23.20 0.90
CA ARG A 64 6.13 -22.28 0.40
C ARG A 64 5.52 -21.51 1.57
N PRO A 65 5.30 -20.19 1.41
CA PRO A 65 4.74 -19.40 2.51
C PRO A 65 3.31 -19.83 2.83
N SER A 66 2.96 -19.83 4.12
CA SER A 66 1.57 -20.07 4.55
C SER A 66 0.71 -18.82 4.46
N ASN A 67 1.34 -17.64 4.57
CA ASN A 67 0.68 -16.35 4.43
C ASN A 67 1.60 -15.36 3.75
N PHE A 68 1.02 -14.34 3.14
CA PHE A 68 1.79 -13.19 2.63
C PHE A 68 0.98 -11.91 2.79
N TRP A 69 1.66 -10.78 2.70
CA TRP A 69 1.08 -9.45 2.84
C TRP A 69 1.52 -8.58 1.68
N VAL A 70 0.61 -7.73 1.18
CA VAL A 70 1.00 -6.68 0.25
C VAL A 70 1.62 -5.55 1.08
N THR A 71 2.84 -5.16 0.72
CA THR A 71 3.55 -4.07 1.41
C THR A 71 3.08 -2.70 0.91
N SER A 72 3.42 -1.65 1.65
CA SER A 72 3.19 -0.28 1.17
C SER A 72 3.84 -0.04 -0.18
N ARG A 73 5.04 -0.57 -0.38
CA ARG A 73 5.74 -0.48 -1.66
C ARG A 73 4.96 -1.19 -2.78
N GLY A 74 4.36 -2.33 -2.48
CA GLY A 74 3.50 -3.06 -3.43
C GLY A 74 2.26 -2.26 -3.82
N VAL A 75 1.61 -1.64 -2.84
CA VAL A 75 0.44 -0.79 -3.09
C VAL A 75 0.81 0.40 -3.97
N VAL A 76 1.89 1.11 -3.63
CA VAL A 76 2.38 2.25 -4.41
C VAL A 76 2.73 1.83 -5.83
N LYS A 77 3.37 0.67 -6.00
CA LYS A 77 3.71 0.13 -7.31
C LYS A 77 2.47 -0.10 -8.17
N LEU A 78 1.41 -0.66 -7.60
CA LEU A 78 0.14 -0.85 -8.30
C LEU A 78 -0.50 0.48 -8.69
N LEU A 79 -0.50 1.45 -7.79
CA LEU A 79 -1.04 2.78 -8.08
C LEU A 79 -0.28 3.44 -9.22
N ASP A 80 1.04 3.30 -9.25
CA ASP A 80 1.88 3.81 -10.34
C ASP A 80 1.56 3.12 -11.66
N GLU A 81 1.44 1.79 -11.66
CA GLU A 81 1.12 1.02 -12.86
C GLU A 81 -0.25 1.37 -13.43
N ASN A 82 -1.22 1.68 -12.54
CA ASN A 82 -2.58 2.03 -12.93
C ASN A 82 -2.76 3.52 -13.20
N GLY A 83 -1.72 4.33 -13.01
CA GLY A 83 -1.78 5.79 -13.22
C GLY A 83 -2.62 6.52 -12.19
N GLN A 84 -2.93 5.90 -11.07
CA GLN A 84 -3.82 6.45 -10.04
C GLN A 84 -3.10 7.21 -8.93
N ARG A 85 -1.78 6.98 -8.79
CA ARG A 85 -1.02 7.53 -7.68
C ARG A 85 -1.09 9.06 -7.57
N PRO A 86 -0.88 9.85 -8.66
CA PRO A 86 -0.87 11.31 -8.51
C PRO A 86 -2.16 11.87 -7.91
N ALA A 87 -3.31 11.43 -8.40
CA ALA A 87 -4.60 11.91 -7.93
C ALA A 87 -4.87 11.51 -6.49
N ILE A 88 -4.60 10.25 -6.15
CA ILE A 88 -4.83 9.74 -4.78
C ILE A 88 -3.88 10.40 -3.79
N GLN A 89 -2.61 10.51 -4.15
CA GLN A 89 -1.61 11.16 -3.29
C GLN A 89 -1.97 12.62 -3.05
N ALA A 90 -2.36 13.36 -4.08
CA ALA A 90 -2.78 14.75 -3.93
C ALA A 90 -3.98 14.90 -2.99
N ALA A 91 -4.96 13.98 -3.09
CA ALA A 91 -6.12 13.99 -2.22
C ALA A 91 -5.73 13.72 -0.75
N VAL A 92 -4.84 12.75 -0.51
CA VAL A 92 -4.34 12.43 0.83
C VAL A 92 -3.56 13.61 1.41
N GLU A 93 -2.67 14.21 0.64
CA GLU A 93 -1.90 15.38 1.06
C GLU A 93 -2.80 16.55 1.45
N LYS A 94 -3.82 16.80 0.65
CA LYS A 94 -4.79 17.87 0.91
C LYS A 94 -5.57 17.60 2.21
N ALA A 95 -6.01 16.38 2.43
CA ALA A 95 -6.74 15.99 3.63
C ALA A 95 -5.87 16.16 4.88
N ILE A 96 -4.60 15.74 4.82
CA ILE A 96 -3.65 15.88 5.92
C ILE A 96 -3.39 17.35 6.24
N ALA A 97 -3.17 18.17 5.22
CA ALA A 97 -2.91 19.60 5.40
C ALA A 97 -4.11 20.34 5.95
N ALA A 98 -5.33 19.94 5.55
CA ALA A 98 -6.57 20.56 6.03
C ALA A 98 -6.85 20.24 7.50
N LYS A 99 -6.50 19.03 7.95
CA LYS A 99 -6.73 18.59 9.31
C LYS A 99 -5.53 17.82 9.85
N PRO A 100 -4.48 18.51 10.34
CA PRO A 100 -3.36 17.86 11.00
C PRO A 100 -3.86 17.08 12.22
N ASN A 101 -3.15 16.05 12.60
CA ASN A 101 -3.49 15.12 13.67
C ASN A 101 -4.66 14.16 13.33
N SER A 102 -4.97 14.00 12.05
CA SER A 102 -5.98 13.04 11.62
C SER A 102 -5.48 11.61 11.79
N THR A 103 -6.40 10.71 12.15
CA THR A 103 -6.14 9.28 12.16
C THR A 103 -6.22 8.71 10.74
N LEU A 104 -5.72 7.49 10.57
CA LEU A 104 -5.79 6.79 9.30
C LEU A 104 -7.24 6.68 8.79
N SER A 105 -8.17 6.31 9.68
CA SER A 105 -9.60 6.18 9.34
C SER A 105 -10.21 7.51 8.90
N GLU A 106 -9.85 8.59 9.57
CA GLU A 106 -10.34 9.93 9.22
C GLU A 106 -9.87 10.34 7.82
N ILE A 107 -8.60 10.10 7.51
CA ILE A 107 -8.04 10.40 6.19
C ILE A 107 -8.72 9.53 5.13
N ALA A 108 -8.83 8.23 5.38
CA ALA A 108 -9.46 7.29 4.45
C ALA A 108 -10.91 7.70 4.13
N GLY A 109 -11.66 8.10 5.15
CA GLY A 109 -13.02 8.60 4.97
C GLY A 109 -13.08 9.89 4.16
N ALA A 110 -12.17 10.82 4.44
CA ALA A 110 -12.11 12.11 3.74
C ALA A 110 -11.79 11.97 2.26
N VAL A 111 -10.90 11.03 1.88
CA VAL A 111 -10.50 10.83 0.50
C VAL A 111 -11.28 9.72 -0.21
N ALA A 112 -12.18 9.04 0.50
CA ALA A 112 -12.96 7.91 -0.01
C ALA A 112 -12.09 6.80 -0.62
N GLN A 113 -11.02 6.45 0.06
CA GLN A 113 -10.10 5.38 -0.36
C GLN A 113 -9.93 4.34 0.75
N PRO A 114 -9.64 3.07 0.39
CA PRO A 114 -9.39 2.03 1.39
C PRO A 114 -8.23 2.39 2.32
N PRO A 115 -8.30 2.00 3.60
CA PRO A 115 -7.20 2.25 4.54
C PRO A 115 -5.84 1.74 4.08
N LEU A 116 -5.80 0.62 3.35
CA LEU A 116 -4.56 0.06 2.82
C LEU A 116 -3.84 1.04 1.89
N ILE A 117 -4.59 1.70 1.00
CA ILE A 117 -4.04 2.71 0.08
C ILE A 117 -3.54 3.92 0.86
N VAL A 118 -4.37 4.44 1.77
CA VAL A 118 -4.02 5.61 2.56
C VAL A 118 -2.79 5.35 3.43
N ALA A 119 -2.72 4.17 4.06
CA ALA A 119 -1.56 3.78 4.87
C ALA A 119 -0.28 3.76 4.03
N ALA A 120 -0.34 3.25 2.80
CA ALA A 120 0.81 3.21 1.91
C ALA A 120 1.30 4.62 1.51
N ILE A 121 0.37 5.51 1.21
CA ILE A 121 0.70 6.91 0.87
C ILE A 121 1.27 7.64 2.10
N VAL A 122 0.67 7.47 3.26
CA VAL A 122 1.14 8.09 4.52
C VAL A 122 2.56 7.62 4.83
N GLU A 123 2.83 6.33 4.70
CA GLU A 123 4.17 5.79 4.93
C GLU A 123 5.19 6.36 3.93
N THR A 124 4.80 6.52 2.68
CA THR A 124 5.65 7.14 1.66
C THR A 124 6.00 8.59 2.02
N LEU A 125 5.02 9.37 2.45
CA LEU A 125 5.23 10.76 2.87
C LEU A 125 6.12 10.83 4.12
N GLU A 126 5.93 9.92 5.05
CA GLU A 126 6.79 9.84 6.25
C GLU A 126 8.24 9.54 5.87
N ASN A 127 8.45 8.58 4.98
CA ASN A 127 9.81 8.21 4.52
C ASN A 127 10.48 9.33 3.76
N GLN A 128 9.72 10.22 3.13
CA GLN A 128 10.24 11.41 2.45
C GLN A 128 10.48 12.58 3.40
N GLY A 129 10.16 12.42 4.69
CA GLY A 129 10.34 13.47 5.69
C GLY A 129 9.32 14.60 5.58
N GLU A 130 8.18 14.37 4.97
CA GLU A 130 7.17 15.40 4.74
C GLU A 130 6.11 15.45 5.84
N ILE A 131 5.96 14.37 6.60
CA ILE A 131 5.05 14.29 7.74
C ILE A 131 5.70 13.48 8.87
N ASP A 132 5.19 13.69 10.08
CA ASP A 132 5.50 12.86 11.24
C ASP A 132 4.29 11.97 11.52
N VAL A 133 4.55 10.72 11.87
CA VAL A 133 3.50 9.74 12.12
C VAL A 133 3.66 9.17 13.52
N GLN A 134 2.57 9.11 14.27
CA GLN A 134 2.53 8.52 15.59
C GLN A 134 1.89 7.14 15.51
N ARG A 135 2.59 6.16 16.06
CA ARG A 135 2.12 4.78 16.16
C ARG A 135 2.18 4.35 17.62
N GLY A 136 1.12 3.67 18.07
CA GLY A 136 1.07 3.14 19.42
C GLY A 136 0.48 1.73 19.41
N LEU A 137 0.81 0.94 20.42
CA LEU A 137 0.24 -0.39 20.59
C LEU A 137 -1.27 -0.29 20.82
N GLY A 138 -2.04 -0.95 19.96
CA GLY A 138 -3.50 -0.94 20.05
C GLY A 138 -4.16 0.37 19.67
N VAL A 139 -3.38 1.32 19.13
CA VAL A 139 -3.88 2.63 18.70
C VAL A 139 -3.69 2.78 17.20
N GLU A 140 -4.68 3.36 16.55
CA GLU A 140 -4.62 3.63 15.13
C GLU A 140 -3.52 4.65 14.80
N LEU A 141 -2.86 4.46 13.64
CA LEU A 141 -1.88 5.39 13.13
C LEU A 141 -2.48 6.81 13.02
N GLN A 142 -1.73 7.81 13.46
CA GLN A 142 -2.14 9.21 13.43
C GLN A 142 -1.02 10.07 12.85
N VAL A 143 -1.38 11.02 11.99
CA VAL A 143 -0.43 12.00 11.46
C VAL A 143 -0.22 13.08 12.53
N GLY A 144 1.01 13.21 13.03
CA GLY A 144 1.31 14.13 14.12
C GLY A 144 1.79 15.51 13.69
N GLY A 145 2.45 15.61 12.53
CA GLY A 145 3.00 16.89 12.06
C GLY A 145 3.07 16.93 10.54
N VAL A 146 2.95 18.14 9.99
CA VAL A 146 3.02 18.37 8.54
C VAL A 146 4.14 19.38 8.30
N HIS A 147 5.13 18.97 7.51
CA HIS A 147 6.30 19.80 7.23
C HIS A 147 6.03 20.83 6.12
N ALA A 148 6.84 21.87 6.08
CA ALA A 148 6.65 23.02 5.19
C ALA A 148 6.59 22.66 3.70
N ALA A 149 7.38 21.68 3.27
CA ALA A 149 7.40 21.23 1.87
C ALA A 149 6.03 20.72 1.41
N LEU A 150 5.37 19.91 2.25
CA LEU A 150 4.04 19.38 1.94
C LEU A 150 3.01 20.51 1.91
N ARG A 151 3.03 21.39 2.90
CA ARG A 151 2.09 22.53 2.96
C ARG A 151 2.21 23.40 1.73
N ARG A 152 3.42 23.69 1.29
CA ARG A 152 3.67 24.49 0.08
C ARG A 152 3.10 23.81 -1.16
N ARG A 153 3.36 22.52 -1.32
CA ARG A 153 2.88 21.77 -2.47
C ARG A 153 1.34 21.74 -2.54
N VAL A 154 0.67 21.53 -1.41
CA VAL A 154 -0.80 21.56 -1.33
C VAL A 154 -1.32 22.95 -1.67
N GLN A 155 -0.70 23.99 -1.14
CA GLN A 155 -1.10 25.36 -1.38
C GLN A 155 -0.96 25.73 -2.86
N GLU A 156 0.13 25.34 -3.52
CA GLU A 156 0.36 25.57 -4.95
C GLU A 156 -0.67 24.81 -5.81
N ALA A 157 -1.02 23.59 -5.42
CA ALA A 157 -2.01 22.79 -6.14
C ALA A 157 -3.43 23.35 -6.04
N CYS A 158 -3.72 24.13 -4.98
CA CYS A 158 -5.04 24.74 -4.76
C CYS A 158 -5.15 26.15 -5.34
N SER A 159 -4.06 26.67 -5.92
CA SER A 159 -4.02 28.04 -6.48
C SER A 159 -4.58 28.08 -7.89
#